data_50b0efaa85b35decb04e509fa6610bcd
#
_entry.id   50b0efaa85b35decb04e509fa6610bcd
#
_cell.length_a   1.000
_cell.length_b   1.000
_cell.length_c   1.000
_cell.angle_alpha   90.00
_cell.angle_beta   90.00
_cell.angle_gamma   90.00
#
_symmetry.space_group_name_H-M   'P 1'
#
loop_
_entity.id
_entity.type
_entity.pdbx_description
1 polymer ?
#
loop_
_entity_poly.entity_id
_entity_poly.type
_entity_poly.pdbx_seq_one_letter_code
_entity_poly.pdbx_strand_id
1 'polypeptide(L)'
;MTNPSVSLEFPDGNRGIILPWVTSAAAVSGAVDGTIIYDISDKKVKYRKSGIWTDLSIDTTGAVNTALQNTKTESINAKVAIGNNSSTDATPGILVLTDDNKSMVLPKMDNPHLNIISPAAGTIAYDTANHQLAVFNGTVWSFWKP
;
A
#
# COMPACT_ATOMS: atom_id res chain seq x y z
N MET A 1 -1.67 -7.49 -18.65
CA MET A 1 -2.76 -6.57 -18.20
C MET A 1 -4.00 -6.92 -18.99
N THR A 2 -5.09 -7.14 -18.31
CA THR A 2 -6.37 -7.56 -18.90
C THR A 2 -7.19 -6.40 -19.46
N ASN A 3 -6.84 -5.15 -19.09
CA ASN A 3 -7.57 -3.95 -19.49
C ASN A 3 -6.60 -2.80 -19.79
N PRO A 4 -6.78 -2.05 -20.90
CA PRO A 4 -5.91 -0.92 -21.26
C PRO A 4 -5.97 0.26 -20.29
N SER A 5 -6.98 0.35 -19.42
CA SER A 5 -7.11 1.36 -18.37
C SER A 5 -6.40 0.98 -17.04
N VAL A 6 -5.52 -0.02 -17.06
CA VAL A 6 -4.77 -0.47 -15.89
C VAL A 6 -3.28 -0.29 -16.12
N SER A 7 -2.60 0.43 -15.21
CA SER A 7 -1.14 0.59 -15.20
C SER A 7 -0.43 -0.58 -14.50
N LEU A 8 -1.05 -1.13 -13.46
CA LEU A 8 -0.49 -2.21 -12.66
C LEU A 8 -1.59 -3.16 -12.22
N GLU A 9 -1.40 -4.46 -12.48
CA GLU A 9 -2.33 -5.52 -12.13
C GLU A 9 -1.57 -6.68 -11.49
N PHE A 10 -2.16 -7.30 -10.50
CA PHE A 10 -1.63 -8.48 -9.82
C PHE A 10 -2.43 -9.71 -10.23
N PRO A 11 -1.77 -10.84 -10.54
CA PRO A 11 -2.46 -12.08 -10.85
C PRO A 11 -3.21 -12.63 -9.63
N ASP A 12 -4.16 -13.51 -9.87
CA ASP A 12 -4.89 -14.20 -8.82
C ASP A 12 -3.94 -14.98 -7.90
N GLY A 13 -4.22 -14.96 -6.60
CA GLY A 13 -3.45 -15.67 -5.59
C GLY A 13 -3.73 -15.14 -4.19
N ASN A 14 -3.49 -15.99 -3.19
CA ASN A 14 -3.74 -15.64 -1.78
C ASN A 14 -2.60 -14.80 -1.19
N ARG A 15 -2.29 -13.68 -1.85
CA ARG A 15 -1.24 -12.72 -1.44
C ARG A 15 -1.73 -11.30 -1.63
N GLY A 16 -1.43 -10.42 -0.69
CA GLY A 16 -1.67 -8.99 -0.80
C GLY A 16 -0.43 -8.23 -1.26
N ILE A 17 -0.57 -6.92 -1.44
CA ILE A 17 0.55 -5.99 -1.52
C ILE A 17 0.93 -5.60 -0.10
N ILE A 18 2.22 -5.58 0.21
CA ILE A 18 2.73 -4.99 1.46
C ILE A 18 3.09 -3.54 1.18
N LEU A 19 2.45 -2.62 1.91
CA LEU A 19 2.72 -1.20 1.81
C LEU A 19 4.07 -0.83 2.43
N PRO A 20 4.69 0.28 2.01
CA PRO A 20 5.90 0.79 2.65
C PRO A 20 5.69 1.05 4.14
N TRP A 21 6.60 0.54 4.97
CA TRP A 21 6.63 0.83 6.39
C TRP A 21 7.44 2.09 6.64
N VAL A 22 6.80 3.12 7.15
CA VAL A 22 7.44 4.40 7.46
C VAL A 22 7.47 4.64 8.97
N THR A 23 8.49 5.31 9.46
CA THR A 23 8.62 5.59 10.90
C THR A 23 7.46 6.42 11.43
N SER A 24 6.95 7.35 10.60
CA SER A 24 5.72 8.09 10.84
C SER A 24 5.24 8.73 9.54
N ALA A 25 3.96 9.03 9.45
CA ALA A 25 3.40 9.79 8.32
C ALA A 25 4.08 11.17 8.14
N ALA A 26 4.49 11.80 9.24
CA ALA A 26 5.20 13.08 9.22
C ALA A 26 6.63 12.98 8.64
N ALA A 27 7.24 11.80 8.68
CA ALA A 27 8.58 11.59 8.14
C ALA A 27 8.59 11.43 6.60
N VAL A 28 7.43 11.26 5.97
CA VAL A 28 7.33 11.10 4.51
C VAL A 28 7.41 12.48 3.85
N SER A 29 8.63 12.89 3.49
CA SER A 29 8.87 14.18 2.82
C SER A 29 8.35 14.15 1.39
N GLY A 30 7.70 15.24 0.97
CA GLY A 30 7.20 15.40 -0.40
C GLY A 30 6.02 14.50 -0.77
N ALA A 31 5.34 13.89 0.21
CA ALA A 31 4.17 13.06 -0.07
C ALA A 31 3.11 13.81 -0.86
N VAL A 32 2.60 13.19 -1.92
CA VAL A 32 1.53 13.70 -2.77
C VAL A 32 0.20 13.01 -2.46
N ASP A 33 -0.92 13.59 -2.87
CA ASP A 33 -2.24 12.95 -2.73
C ASP A 33 -2.26 11.63 -3.51
N GLY A 34 -2.91 10.61 -2.95
CA GLY A 34 -2.88 9.23 -3.45
C GLY A 34 -1.75 8.37 -2.85
N THR A 35 -0.80 8.94 -2.10
CA THR A 35 0.21 8.15 -1.38
C THR A 35 -0.44 7.27 -0.32
N ILE A 36 -0.05 5.99 -0.27
CA ILE A 36 -0.52 5.01 0.73
C ILE A 36 0.68 4.44 1.47
N ILE A 37 0.60 4.36 2.79
CA ILE A 37 1.68 3.91 3.68
C ILE A 37 1.14 3.04 4.84
N TYR A 38 2.05 2.31 5.50
CA TYR A 38 1.86 1.84 6.87
C TYR A 38 2.72 2.71 7.81
N ASP A 39 2.07 3.40 8.73
CA ASP A 39 2.71 4.24 9.75
C ASP A 39 3.02 3.39 10.99
N ILE A 40 4.32 3.21 11.30
CA ILE A 40 4.78 2.40 12.43
C ILE A 40 4.46 3.09 13.76
N SER A 41 4.42 4.42 13.80
CA SER A 41 4.26 5.18 15.06
C SER A 41 2.88 4.97 15.71
N ASP A 42 1.82 4.90 14.91
CA ASP A 42 0.47 4.64 15.38
C ASP A 42 -0.12 3.29 14.92
N LYS A 43 0.67 2.52 14.14
CA LYS A 43 0.38 1.16 13.70
C LYS A 43 -0.83 1.07 12.77
N LYS A 44 -0.97 2.06 11.89
CA LYS A 44 -2.10 2.20 10.99
C LYS A 44 -1.70 2.24 9.52
N VAL A 45 -2.59 1.73 8.68
CA VAL A 45 -2.55 2.02 7.25
C VAL A 45 -3.17 3.39 7.02
N LYS A 46 -2.50 4.23 6.24
CA LYS A 46 -2.95 5.59 5.92
C LYS A 46 -2.86 5.87 4.43
N TYR A 47 -3.72 6.77 3.96
CA TYR A 47 -3.61 7.38 2.63
C TYR A 47 -3.65 8.90 2.73
N ARG A 48 -3.06 9.57 1.72
CA ARG A 48 -3.03 11.02 1.65
C ARG A 48 -4.11 11.55 0.71
N LYS A 49 -4.90 12.51 1.19
CA LYS A 49 -5.96 13.17 0.43
C LYS A 49 -6.06 14.64 0.83
N SER A 50 -6.11 15.54 -0.14
CA SER A 50 -6.20 17.00 0.08
C SER A 50 -5.11 17.53 1.03
N GLY A 51 -3.90 16.99 0.91
CA GLY A 51 -2.77 17.35 1.75
C GLY A 51 -2.79 16.77 3.16
N ILE A 52 -3.77 15.92 3.51
CA ILE A 52 -3.97 15.37 4.86
C ILE A 52 -3.84 13.85 4.84
N TRP A 53 -3.21 13.27 5.88
CA TRP A 53 -3.19 11.84 6.10
C TRP A 53 -4.48 11.37 6.75
N THR A 54 -5.11 10.36 6.15
CA THR A 54 -6.37 9.77 6.61
C THR A 54 -6.16 8.29 6.92
N ASP A 55 -6.68 7.81 8.04
CA ASP A 55 -6.55 6.43 8.48
C ASP A 55 -7.46 5.51 7.66
N LEU A 56 -6.89 4.40 7.14
CA LEU A 56 -7.61 3.26 6.55
C LEU A 56 -7.78 2.10 7.54
N SER A 57 -7.06 2.11 8.66
CA SER A 57 -7.26 1.15 9.75
C SER A 57 -7.47 1.91 11.06
N ILE A 58 -8.24 1.33 11.97
CA ILE A 58 -8.63 1.98 13.24
C ILE A 58 -7.80 1.44 14.39
N ASP A 59 -7.54 0.14 14.40
CA ASP A 59 -6.84 -0.56 15.47
C ASP A 59 -5.36 -0.14 15.54
N THR A 60 -4.83 -0.01 16.75
CA THR A 60 -3.47 0.44 17.05
C THR A 60 -2.60 -0.64 17.70
N THR A 61 -3.07 -1.89 17.72
CA THR A 61 -2.34 -3.03 18.31
C THR A 61 -1.35 -3.67 17.34
N GLY A 62 -1.31 -3.22 16.07
CA GLY A 62 -0.46 -3.73 15.03
C GLY A 62 1.02 -3.75 15.41
N ALA A 63 1.78 -4.67 14.82
CA ALA A 63 3.20 -4.80 15.05
C ALA A 63 3.94 -5.06 13.73
N VAL A 64 5.14 -4.51 13.60
CA VAL A 64 6.07 -4.76 12.50
C VAL A 64 7.39 -5.28 13.06
N ASN A 65 8.05 -6.14 12.30
CA ASN A 65 9.43 -6.54 12.59
C ASN A 65 10.37 -5.86 11.60
N THR A 66 11.02 -4.80 12.02
CA THR A 66 11.96 -4.00 11.21
C THR A 66 13.41 -4.48 11.32
N ALA A 67 13.68 -5.62 11.95
CA ALA A 67 15.04 -6.10 12.20
C ALA A 67 15.86 -6.21 10.89
N LEU A 68 15.26 -6.69 9.82
CA LEU A 68 15.93 -6.78 8.52
C LEU A 68 16.17 -5.40 7.91
N GLN A 69 15.17 -4.52 7.93
CA GLN A 69 15.25 -3.16 7.36
C GLN A 69 16.32 -2.33 8.09
N ASN A 70 16.38 -2.43 9.41
CA ASN A 70 17.35 -1.69 10.25
C ASN A 70 18.81 -2.04 9.95
N THR A 71 19.08 -3.18 9.30
CA THR A 71 20.43 -3.58 8.87
C THR A 71 20.79 -3.11 7.46
N LYS A 72 19.87 -2.49 6.73
CA LYS A 72 20.06 -2.04 5.34
C LYS A 72 20.22 -0.53 5.27
N THR A 73 21.08 -0.11 4.35
CA THR A 73 21.15 1.31 3.98
C THR A 73 20.19 1.57 2.85
N GLU A 74 19.29 2.53 3.07
CA GLU A 74 18.35 2.95 2.04
C GLU A 74 19.08 3.71 0.92
N SER A 75 18.75 3.38 -0.33
CA SER A 75 19.16 4.19 -1.49
C SER A 75 18.10 5.27 -1.71
N ILE A 76 18.44 6.52 -1.45
CA ILE A 76 17.54 7.67 -1.62
C ILE A 76 17.00 7.83 -3.05
N ASN A 77 17.70 7.24 -4.04
CA ASN A 77 17.32 7.29 -5.45
C ASN A 77 16.59 6.02 -5.91
N ALA A 78 16.37 5.03 -5.03
CA ALA A 78 15.67 3.81 -5.39
C ALA A 78 14.18 4.12 -5.64
N LYS A 79 13.75 3.94 -6.90
CA LYS A 79 12.39 4.23 -7.33
C LYS A 79 12.00 3.31 -8.48
N VAL A 80 10.75 2.87 -8.48
CA VAL A 80 10.09 2.24 -9.63
C VAL A 80 8.98 3.18 -10.10
N ALA A 81 9.01 3.59 -11.35
CA ALA A 81 7.95 4.36 -11.99
C ALA A 81 7.37 3.55 -13.17
N ILE A 82 6.06 3.44 -13.23
CA ILE A 82 5.31 2.68 -14.25
C ILE A 82 4.31 3.60 -14.93
N GLY A 83 4.33 3.65 -16.26
CA GLY A 83 3.40 4.44 -17.06
C GLY A 83 4.09 5.42 -18.01
N ASN A 84 3.32 6.34 -18.56
CA ASN A 84 3.82 7.41 -19.42
C ASN A 84 4.75 8.33 -18.61
N ASN A 85 5.84 8.80 -19.22
CA ASN A 85 6.82 9.67 -18.58
C ASN A 85 7.56 9.07 -17.37
N SER A 86 7.51 7.75 -17.17
CA SER A 86 8.16 7.08 -16.04
C SER A 86 9.68 7.34 -15.95
N SER A 87 10.34 7.57 -17.08
CA SER A 87 11.77 7.88 -17.14
C SER A 87 12.14 9.30 -16.69
N THR A 88 11.20 10.23 -16.69
CA THR A 88 11.39 11.66 -16.35
C THR A 88 10.60 12.09 -15.12
N ASP A 89 9.76 11.22 -14.59
CA ASP A 89 8.93 11.51 -13.42
C ASP A 89 9.79 11.76 -12.17
N ALA A 90 9.57 12.89 -11.51
CA ALA A 90 10.27 13.30 -10.29
C ALA A 90 9.42 13.16 -9.03
N THR A 91 8.21 12.61 -9.11
CA THR A 91 7.32 12.42 -7.96
C THR A 91 7.98 11.57 -6.90
N PRO A 92 8.08 12.00 -5.64
CA PRO A 92 8.64 11.21 -4.56
C PRO A 92 7.82 9.93 -4.31
N GLY A 93 8.52 8.81 -4.12
CA GLY A 93 7.86 7.52 -3.81
C GLY A 93 8.70 6.32 -4.28
N ILE A 94 8.53 5.19 -3.61
CA ILE A 94 9.19 3.92 -3.95
C ILE A 94 8.59 3.31 -5.22
N LEU A 95 7.27 3.35 -5.33
CA LEU A 95 6.50 2.94 -6.50
C LEU A 95 5.56 4.07 -6.90
N VAL A 96 5.69 4.57 -8.12
CA VAL A 96 4.86 5.65 -8.66
C VAL A 96 4.21 5.21 -9.96
N LEU A 97 2.89 5.34 -10.05
CA LEU A 97 2.12 5.10 -11.27
C LEU A 97 1.89 6.46 -11.95
N THR A 98 2.45 6.65 -13.13
CA THR A 98 2.56 7.97 -13.78
C THR A 98 1.50 8.20 -14.87
N ASP A 99 0.64 7.24 -15.15
CA ASP A 99 -0.48 7.41 -16.07
C ASP A 99 -1.60 8.24 -15.41
N ASP A 100 -2.18 9.18 -16.12
CA ASP A 100 -3.26 10.05 -15.67
C ASP A 100 -4.67 9.48 -15.91
N ASN A 101 -4.76 8.40 -16.68
CA ASN A 101 -6.02 7.78 -17.11
C ASN A 101 -6.07 6.25 -16.90
N LYS A 102 -5.17 5.72 -16.08
CA LYS A 102 -5.12 4.30 -15.72
C LYS A 102 -5.10 4.13 -14.21
N SER A 103 -5.51 2.97 -13.75
CA SER A 103 -5.60 2.60 -12.34
C SER A 103 -4.68 1.44 -11.99
N MET A 104 -4.47 1.26 -10.69
CA MET A 104 -3.92 0.03 -10.12
C MET A 104 -5.09 -0.89 -9.73
N VAL A 105 -5.01 -2.14 -10.14
CA VAL A 105 -5.92 -3.20 -9.67
C VAL A 105 -5.23 -3.96 -8.55
N LEU A 106 -5.82 -3.93 -7.36
CA LEU A 106 -5.30 -4.64 -6.19
C LEU A 106 -5.37 -6.17 -6.39
N PRO A 107 -4.55 -6.95 -5.69
CA PRO A 107 -4.72 -8.39 -5.59
C PRO A 107 -6.15 -8.72 -5.16
N LYS A 108 -6.80 -9.62 -5.89
CA LYS A 108 -8.18 -10.03 -5.67
C LYS A 108 -8.22 -11.43 -5.09
N MET A 109 -8.97 -11.62 -4.04
CA MET A 109 -9.22 -12.95 -3.45
C MET A 109 -10.45 -12.94 -2.58
N ASP A 110 -11.02 -14.11 -2.38
CA ASP A 110 -12.11 -14.30 -1.42
C ASP A 110 -11.56 -14.29 0.01
N ASN A 111 -12.21 -13.56 0.90
CA ASN A 111 -11.93 -13.58 2.34
C ASN A 111 -10.41 -13.47 2.67
N PRO A 112 -9.72 -12.35 2.37
CA PRO A 112 -8.29 -12.19 2.59
C PRO A 112 -7.83 -12.55 4.00
N HIS A 113 -8.68 -12.26 5.00
CA HIS A 113 -8.41 -12.54 6.42
C HIS A 113 -8.35 -14.03 6.78
N LEU A 114 -8.89 -14.91 5.92
CA LEU A 114 -8.83 -16.36 6.07
C LEU A 114 -7.76 -16.98 5.18
N ASN A 115 -7.52 -16.42 4.02
CA ASN A 115 -6.76 -17.06 2.95
C ASN A 115 -5.31 -16.55 2.80
N ILE A 116 -4.97 -15.36 3.33
CA ILE A 116 -3.58 -14.91 3.37
C ILE A 116 -2.92 -15.47 4.62
N ILE A 117 -1.94 -16.36 4.42
CA ILE A 117 -1.19 -16.98 5.51
C ILE A 117 -0.09 -16.02 5.96
N SER A 118 -0.04 -15.73 7.28
CA SER A 118 0.98 -14.87 7.91
C SER A 118 1.13 -13.50 7.22
N PRO A 119 0.05 -12.71 7.09
CA PRO A 119 0.13 -11.40 6.45
C PRO A 119 1.07 -10.48 7.23
N ALA A 120 1.87 -9.70 6.52
CA ALA A 120 2.67 -8.65 7.13
C ALA A 120 1.81 -7.40 7.42
N ALA A 121 2.21 -6.58 8.39
CA ALA A 121 1.58 -5.28 8.60
C ALA A 121 1.63 -4.44 7.30
N GLY A 122 0.57 -3.70 7.02
CA GLY A 122 0.41 -2.96 5.76
C GLY A 122 -0.02 -3.83 4.57
N THR A 123 -0.39 -5.10 4.77
CA THR A 123 -0.98 -5.91 3.69
C THR A 123 -2.31 -5.31 3.26
N ILE A 124 -2.48 -5.11 1.94
CA ILE A 124 -3.70 -4.60 1.31
C ILE A 124 -4.17 -5.54 0.20
N ALA A 125 -5.47 -5.80 0.11
CA ALA A 125 -6.09 -6.65 -0.90
C ALA A 125 -7.57 -6.26 -1.13
N TYR A 126 -8.15 -6.72 -2.23
CA TYR A 126 -9.59 -6.61 -2.48
C TYR A 126 -10.28 -7.95 -2.19
N ASP A 127 -11.26 -7.92 -1.28
CA ASP A 127 -12.10 -9.07 -0.92
C ASP A 127 -13.23 -9.21 -1.94
N THR A 128 -13.16 -10.24 -2.78
CA THR A 128 -14.15 -10.49 -3.82
C THR A 128 -15.45 -11.10 -3.28
N ALA A 129 -15.39 -11.81 -2.16
CA ALA A 129 -16.58 -12.40 -1.54
C ALA A 129 -17.50 -11.34 -0.93
N ASN A 130 -16.92 -10.30 -0.32
CA ASN A 130 -17.67 -9.26 0.39
C ASN A 130 -17.67 -7.91 -0.34
N HIS A 131 -16.98 -7.80 -1.50
CA HIS A 131 -16.85 -6.58 -2.30
C HIS A 131 -16.33 -5.39 -1.50
N GLN A 132 -15.17 -5.55 -0.85
CA GLN A 132 -14.61 -4.55 0.05
C GLN A 132 -13.08 -4.48 -0.02
N LEU A 133 -12.54 -3.33 0.35
CA LEU A 133 -11.11 -3.19 0.58
C LEU A 133 -10.75 -3.82 1.93
N ALA A 134 -9.69 -4.63 1.97
CA ALA A 134 -9.15 -5.23 3.19
C ALA A 134 -7.74 -4.72 3.44
N VAL A 135 -7.46 -4.24 4.66
CA VAL A 135 -6.13 -3.80 5.09
C VAL A 135 -5.76 -4.42 6.44
N PHE A 136 -4.51 -4.85 6.59
CA PHE A 136 -4.02 -5.50 7.81
C PHE A 136 -2.96 -4.62 8.51
N ASN A 137 -3.11 -4.39 9.81
CA ASN A 137 -2.17 -3.56 10.57
C ASN A 137 -1.05 -4.35 11.29
N GLY A 138 -0.97 -5.64 11.06
CA GLY A 138 -0.03 -6.55 11.74
C GLY A 138 -0.69 -7.37 12.86
N THR A 139 -1.94 -7.06 13.23
CA THR A 139 -2.71 -7.78 14.26
C THR A 139 -4.16 -7.94 13.87
N VAL A 140 -4.80 -6.90 13.30
CA VAL A 140 -6.24 -6.85 12.99
C VAL A 140 -6.46 -6.45 11.54
N TRP A 141 -7.43 -7.08 10.89
CA TRP A 141 -7.95 -6.67 9.60
C TRP A 141 -9.01 -5.57 9.75
N SER A 142 -8.92 -4.53 8.94
CA SER A 142 -9.94 -3.50 8.76
C SER A 142 -10.53 -3.61 7.35
N PHE A 143 -11.83 -3.37 7.23
CA PHE A 143 -12.57 -3.52 5.98
C PHE A 143 -13.31 -2.24 5.63
N TRP A 144 -13.26 -1.87 4.34
CA TRP A 144 -13.96 -0.72 3.80
C TRP A 144 -14.86 -1.15 2.66
N LYS A 145 -16.14 -0.90 2.85
CA LYS A 145 -17.19 -1.17 1.86
C LYS A 145 -17.76 0.17 1.40
N PRO A 146 -17.95 0.40 0.07
CA PRO A 146 -18.60 1.57 -0.46
C PRO A 146 -20.08 1.66 -0.07
#